data_0f6c4936b70f4fbb41bb4d5741e517c9
#
_entry.id   0f6c4936b70f4fbb41bb4d5741e517c9
#
_cell.length_a   1.000
_cell.length_b   1.000
_cell.length_c   1.000
_cell.angle_alpha   90.00
_cell.angle_beta   90.00
_cell.angle_gamma   90.00
#
_symmetry.space_group_name_H-M   'P 1'
#
loop_
_entity.id
_entity.type
_entity.pdbx_description
1 polymer ?
#
loop_
_entity_poly.entity_id
_entity_poly.type
_entity_poly.pdbx_seq_one_letter_code
_entity_poly.pdbx_strand_id
1 'polypeptide(L)'
;MNIKPIVITFSLLLMSGSALADDDCDDPVAGWQPRENLRQKLEAEGWQVFRIKVDDGCYEVKGRDSNGHRVEAEYSPATFELRKIEREYDDDHDDGYRGKSRSDGEPANEERPHKSAIKGRPTVTVE
;
A
#
# COMPACT_ATOMS: atom_id res chain seq x y z
N MET A 1 -19.83 -16.79 -70.38
CA MET A 1 -19.76 -17.20 -68.97
C MET A 1 -19.48 -15.98 -68.12
N ASN A 2 -20.50 -15.47 -67.47
CA ASN A 2 -20.36 -14.27 -66.63
C ASN A 2 -20.10 -14.68 -65.20
N ILE A 3 -18.86 -14.58 -64.82
CA ILE A 3 -18.45 -14.78 -63.42
C ILE A 3 -18.62 -13.42 -62.72
N LYS A 4 -19.67 -13.31 -61.94
CA LYS A 4 -19.86 -12.12 -61.08
C LYS A 4 -18.94 -12.28 -59.88
N PRO A 5 -18.07 -11.31 -59.59
CA PRO A 5 -17.28 -11.36 -58.37
C PRO A 5 -18.18 -11.08 -57.19
N ILE A 6 -18.32 -12.05 -56.32
CA ILE A 6 -18.94 -11.87 -55.01
C ILE A 6 -17.90 -11.18 -54.12
N VAL A 7 -18.13 -9.89 -53.88
CA VAL A 7 -17.36 -9.16 -52.89
C VAL A 7 -17.89 -9.55 -51.52
N ILE A 8 -17.20 -10.42 -50.86
CA ILE A 8 -17.45 -10.74 -49.45
C ILE A 8 -16.76 -9.65 -48.62
N THR A 9 -17.53 -8.67 -48.25
CA THR A 9 -17.11 -7.70 -47.26
C THR A 9 -17.08 -8.41 -45.89
N PHE A 10 -15.89 -8.78 -45.46
CA PHE A 10 -15.64 -9.31 -44.12
C PHE A 10 -15.63 -8.14 -43.15
N SER A 11 -16.80 -7.87 -42.56
CA SER A 11 -16.92 -6.88 -41.50
C SER A 11 -16.28 -7.46 -40.24
N LEU A 12 -15.05 -7.03 -39.99
CA LEU A 12 -14.34 -7.36 -38.75
C LEU A 12 -14.93 -6.48 -37.63
N LEU A 13 -15.88 -7.05 -36.91
CA LEU A 13 -16.36 -6.45 -35.67
C LEU A 13 -15.26 -6.59 -34.61
N LEU A 14 -14.50 -5.53 -34.43
CA LEU A 14 -13.64 -5.37 -33.26
C LEU A 14 -14.52 -5.13 -32.03
N MET A 15 -14.90 -6.21 -31.38
CA MET A 15 -15.41 -6.11 -30.02
C MET A 15 -14.25 -5.76 -29.10
N SER A 16 -14.08 -4.48 -28.88
CA SER A 16 -13.27 -3.97 -27.78
C SER A 16 -13.99 -4.33 -26.47
N GLY A 17 -13.74 -5.54 -25.97
CA GLY A 17 -14.10 -5.90 -24.63
C GLY A 17 -13.23 -5.07 -23.70
N SER A 18 -13.82 -4.06 -23.06
CA SER A 18 -13.23 -3.46 -21.87
C SER A 18 -13.21 -4.56 -20.81
N ALA A 19 -12.07 -5.22 -20.65
CA ALA A 19 -11.82 -6.01 -19.47
C ALA A 19 -11.75 -5.02 -18.31
N LEU A 20 -12.85 -4.89 -17.59
CA LEU A 20 -12.81 -4.38 -16.23
C LEU A 20 -11.97 -5.43 -15.49
N ALA A 21 -10.76 -5.08 -15.14
CA ALA A 21 -9.99 -5.85 -14.18
C ALA A 21 -10.71 -5.67 -12.84
N ASP A 22 -11.56 -6.62 -12.51
CA ASP A 22 -12.06 -6.74 -11.15
C ASP A 22 -10.84 -7.11 -10.30
N ASP A 23 -10.49 -6.24 -9.37
CA ASP A 23 -9.38 -6.48 -8.44
C ASP A 23 -9.75 -7.60 -7.44
N ASP A 24 -11.00 -7.99 -7.41
CA ASP A 24 -11.55 -9.04 -6.55
C ASP A 24 -11.05 -10.44 -6.95
N CYS A 25 -10.87 -11.28 -5.97
CA CYS A 25 -10.48 -12.67 -6.18
C CYS A 25 -11.71 -13.58 -6.05
N ASP A 26 -11.94 -14.40 -7.08
CA ASP A 26 -13.08 -15.33 -7.15
C ASP A 26 -12.67 -16.78 -6.91
N ASP A 27 -11.53 -17.01 -6.26
CA ASP A 27 -11.02 -18.36 -6.03
C ASP A 27 -11.94 -19.16 -5.10
N PRO A 28 -12.32 -20.40 -5.48
CA PRO A 28 -13.07 -21.28 -4.57
C PRO A 28 -12.27 -21.51 -3.28
N VAL A 29 -12.93 -21.34 -2.14
CA VAL A 29 -12.29 -21.50 -0.81
C VAL A 29 -11.62 -22.86 -0.64
N ALA A 30 -12.14 -23.90 -1.26
CA ALA A 30 -11.55 -25.24 -1.25
C ALA A 30 -10.16 -25.30 -1.91
N GLY A 31 -9.84 -24.34 -2.79
CA GLY A 31 -8.54 -24.23 -3.45
C GLY A 31 -7.56 -23.30 -2.74
N TRP A 32 -7.97 -22.65 -1.67
CA TRP A 32 -7.11 -21.68 -0.99
C TRP A 32 -5.94 -22.36 -0.30
N GLN A 33 -4.77 -21.80 -0.50
CA GLN A 33 -3.57 -22.18 0.23
C GLN A 33 -3.49 -21.42 1.56
N PRO A 34 -2.84 -22.00 2.59
CA PRO A 34 -2.65 -21.31 3.86
C PRO A 34 -1.92 -19.97 3.70
N ARG A 35 -2.38 -18.94 4.41
CA ARG A 35 -1.74 -17.62 4.44
C ARG A 35 -0.26 -17.66 4.78
N GLU A 36 0.12 -18.63 5.59
CA GLU A 36 1.49 -18.80 6.01
C GLU A 36 2.43 -19.15 4.85
N ASN A 37 1.93 -19.88 3.86
CA ASN A 37 2.70 -20.19 2.65
C ASN A 37 2.96 -18.92 1.83
N LEU A 38 1.98 -18.01 1.75
CA LEU A 38 2.17 -16.71 1.10
C LEU A 38 3.19 -15.86 1.86
N ARG A 39 3.12 -15.85 3.20
CA ARG A 39 4.10 -15.16 4.03
C ARG A 39 5.51 -15.65 3.74
N GLN A 40 5.73 -16.95 3.80
CA GLN A 40 7.04 -17.56 3.54
C GLN A 40 7.56 -17.23 2.13
N LYS A 41 6.67 -17.26 1.14
CA LYS A 41 7.02 -16.89 -0.23
C LYS A 41 7.53 -15.45 -0.32
N LEU A 42 6.79 -14.52 0.25
CA LEU A 42 7.14 -13.09 0.21
C LEU A 42 8.39 -12.78 1.03
N GLU A 43 8.54 -13.39 2.19
CA GLU A 43 9.75 -13.24 3.01
C GLU A 43 10.98 -13.80 2.31
N ALA A 44 10.84 -14.91 1.56
CA ALA A 44 11.91 -15.44 0.73
C ALA A 44 12.28 -14.50 -0.43
N GLU A 45 11.35 -13.67 -0.90
CA GLU A 45 11.56 -12.62 -1.90
C GLU A 45 12.14 -11.33 -1.30
N GLY A 46 12.39 -11.30 0.00
CA GLY A 46 12.97 -10.16 0.71
C GLY A 46 11.95 -9.17 1.27
N TRP A 47 10.68 -9.53 1.30
CA TRP A 47 9.64 -8.71 1.91
C TRP A 47 9.65 -8.84 3.43
N GLN A 48 9.21 -7.79 4.09
CA GLN A 48 8.85 -7.83 5.50
C GLN A 48 7.33 -7.78 5.62
N VAL A 49 6.72 -8.93 5.91
CA VAL A 49 5.26 -9.07 5.99
C VAL A 49 4.78 -8.74 7.40
N PHE A 50 3.94 -7.71 7.52
CA PHE A 50 3.36 -7.31 8.81
C PHE A 50 2.05 -8.03 9.08
N ARG A 51 1.20 -8.12 8.07
CA ARG A 51 -0.15 -8.67 8.20
C ARG A 51 -0.63 -9.25 6.88
N ILE A 52 -1.35 -10.36 6.99
CA ILE A 52 -2.15 -10.93 5.90
C ILE A 52 -3.58 -11.12 6.41
N LYS A 53 -4.53 -10.53 5.73
CA LYS A 53 -5.97 -10.72 6.00
C LYS A 53 -6.68 -11.17 4.74
N VAL A 54 -7.92 -11.62 4.88
CA VAL A 54 -8.82 -11.84 3.76
C VAL A 54 -9.62 -10.57 3.54
N ASP A 55 -9.65 -10.10 2.30
CA ASP A 55 -10.43 -8.95 1.89
C ASP A 55 -10.92 -9.19 0.46
N ASP A 56 -12.23 -9.04 0.22
CA ASP A 56 -12.86 -9.25 -1.08
C ASP A 56 -12.42 -10.53 -1.82
N GLY A 57 -12.31 -11.63 -1.06
CA GLY A 57 -11.88 -12.92 -1.59
C GLY A 57 -10.38 -13.06 -1.87
N CYS A 58 -9.59 -12.01 -1.68
CA CYS A 58 -8.14 -12.00 -1.82
C CYS A 58 -7.42 -12.12 -0.48
N TYR A 59 -6.13 -12.47 -0.53
CA TYR A 59 -5.22 -12.23 0.58
C TYR A 59 -4.60 -10.83 0.43
N GLU A 60 -5.02 -9.91 1.29
CA GLU A 60 -4.41 -8.59 1.40
C GLU A 60 -3.20 -8.66 2.32
N VAL A 61 -2.06 -8.29 1.79
CA VAL A 61 -0.77 -8.26 2.48
C VAL A 61 -0.37 -6.82 2.73
N LYS A 62 -0.08 -6.49 3.98
CA LYS A 62 0.57 -5.23 4.35
C LYS A 62 1.98 -5.51 4.82
N GLY A 63 2.93 -4.74 4.33
CA GLY A 63 4.33 -4.94 4.66
C GLY A 63 5.26 -3.92 4.03
N ARG A 64 6.51 -4.29 3.90
CA ARG A 64 7.52 -3.58 3.11
C ARG A 64 8.06 -4.51 2.04
N ASP A 65 8.22 -4.00 0.85
CA ASP A 65 8.86 -4.75 -0.23
C ASP A 65 10.39 -4.86 -0.01
N SER A 66 11.07 -5.56 -0.91
CA SER A 66 12.53 -5.74 -0.83
C SER A 66 13.32 -4.43 -0.94
N ASN A 67 12.71 -3.36 -1.42
CA ASN A 67 13.30 -2.03 -1.50
C ASN A 67 13.01 -1.18 -0.25
N GLY A 68 12.21 -1.69 0.69
CA GLY A 68 11.85 -1.01 1.91
C GLY A 68 10.63 -0.10 1.81
N HIS A 69 9.96 -0.03 0.65
CA HIS A 69 8.72 0.74 0.51
C HIS A 69 7.57 0.06 1.23
N ARG A 70 6.72 0.84 1.85
CA ARG A 70 5.45 0.33 2.35
C ARG A 70 4.57 -0.10 1.20
N VAL A 71 4.00 -1.28 1.33
CA VAL A 71 3.14 -1.86 0.30
C VAL A 71 1.88 -2.44 0.91
N GLU A 72 0.81 -2.29 0.15
CA GLU A 72 -0.41 -3.05 0.30
C GLU A 72 -0.64 -3.81 -1.00
N ALA A 73 -0.73 -5.12 -0.91
CA ALA A 73 -0.82 -5.98 -2.09
C ALA A 73 -1.89 -7.06 -1.91
N GLU A 74 -2.60 -7.35 -2.97
CA GLU A 74 -3.65 -8.36 -3.02
C GLU A 74 -3.21 -9.53 -3.88
N TYR A 75 -3.38 -10.73 -3.34
CA TYR A 75 -3.00 -11.99 -3.98
C TYR A 75 -4.17 -12.94 -4.06
N SER A 76 -4.24 -13.70 -5.16
CA SER A 76 -5.12 -14.85 -5.27
C SER A 76 -4.78 -15.87 -4.18
N PRO A 77 -5.74 -16.29 -3.34
CA PRO A 77 -5.47 -17.28 -2.30
C PRO A 77 -5.13 -18.67 -2.83
N ALA A 78 -5.60 -19.01 -4.02
CA ALA A 78 -5.36 -20.32 -4.62
C ALA A 78 -3.99 -20.42 -5.32
N THR A 79 -3.54 -19.36 -5.97
CA THR A 79 -2.36 -19.38 -6.83
C THR A 79 -1.22 -18.50 -6.35
N PHE A 80 -1.49 -17.57 -5.43
CA PHE A 80 -0.58 -16.49 -5.02
C PHE A 80 -0.15 -15.57 -6.17
N GLU A 81 -1.02 -15.48 -7.18
CA GLU A 81 -0.86 -14.49 -8.22
C GLU A 81 -1.16 -13.10 -7.68
N LEU A 82 -0.29 -12.14 -7.97
CA LEU A 82 -0.49 -10.75 -7.61
C LEU A 82 -1.63 -10.15 -8.43
N ARG A 83 -2.65 -9.65 -7.78
CA ARG A 83 -3.81 -8.99 -8.40
C ARG A 83 -3.66 -7.49 -8.40
N LYS A 84 -3.24 -6.94 -7.27
CA LYS A 84 -3.08 -5.51 -7.07
C LYS A 84 -1.89 -5.22 -6.17
N ILE A 85 -1.23 -4.11 -6.39
CA ILE A 85 -0.18 -3.60 -5.51
C ILE A 85 -0.22 -2.08 -5.46
N GLU A 86 -0.29 -1.55 -4.26
CA GLU A 86 -0.15 -0.14 -3.96
C GLU A 86 1.12 0.07 -3.15
N ARG A 87 1.96 1.01 -3.58
CA ARG A 87 3.18 1.40 -2.87
C ARG A 87 2.98 2.79 -2.32
N GLU A 88 3.15 2.90 -1.03
CA GLU A 88 3.31 4.20 -0.39
C GLU A 88 4.77 4.60 -0.60
N TYR A 89 4.97 5.55 -1.49
CA TYR A 89 6.22 6.29 -1.50
C TYR A 89 6.10 7.28 -0.34
N ASP A 90 7.02 7.18 0.63
CA ASP A 90 7.21 8.26 1.58
C ASP A 90 7.72 9.44 0.73
N ASP A 91 6.78 10.18 0.13
CA ASP A 91 7.07 11.50 -0.35
C ASP A 91 7.40 12.31 0.91
N ASP A 92 8.67 12.32 1.26
CA ASP A 92 9.21 13.36 2.10
C ASP A 92 8.99 14.67 1.35
N HIS A 93 7.74 15.11 1.33
CA HIS A 93 7.44 16.49 1.11
C HIS A 93 8.04 17.21 2.32
N ASP A 94 9.33 17.46 2.17
CA ASP A 94 9.99 18.53 2.86
C ASP A 94 9.25 19.80 2.42
N ASP A 95 8.04 19.97 2.97
CA ASP A 95 7.38 21.24 2.99
C ASP A 95 8.29 22.14 3.80
N GLY A 96 9.36 22.55 3.12
CA GLY A 96 10.19 23.60 3.58
C GLY A 96 9.27 24.74 3.99
N TYR A 97 9.06 24.83 5.29
CA TYR A 97 8.53 25.99 5.92
C TYR A 97 9.40 27.15 5.45
N ARG A 98 9.00 27.72 4.33
CA ARG A 98 9.50 29.00 3.88
C ARG A 98 8.98 30.02 4.88
N GLY A 99 9.69 30.07 5.99
CA GLY A 99 9.51 31.10 6.99
C GLY A 99 9.57 32.44 6.30
N LYS A 100 8.40 33.01 6.13
CA LYS A 100 8.26 34.39 5.74
C LYS A 100 8.82 35.21 6.90
N SER A 101 10.07 35.59 6.79
CA SER A 101 10.67 36.60 7.65
C SER A 101 9.85 37.87 7.50
N ARG A 102 8.97 38.11 8.44
CA ARG A 102 8.57 39.47 8.76
C ARG A 102 9.44 39.92 9.90
N SER A 103 10.46 40.64 9.52
CA SER A 103 11.11 41.58 10.39
C SER A 103 10.16 42.73 10.61
N ASP A 104 9.66 42.84 11.79
CA ASP A 104 9.33 44.13 12.40
C ASP A 104 9.27 43.94 13.91
N GLY A 105 10.22 44.49 14.52
CA GLY A 105 10.39 45.26 15.71
C GLY A 105 9.64 44.88 16.96
N GLU A 106 10.40 44.80 17.96
CA GLU A 106 10.28 45.31 19.29
C GLU A 106 10.62 44.29 20.39
N PRO A 107 11.53 44.64 21.28
CA PRO A 107 11.91 43.77 22.37
C PRO A 107 10.98 43.96 23.55
N ALA A 108 10.19 43.00 23.87
CA ALA A 108 9.55 42.92 25.17
C ALA A 108 10.28 41.87 26.00
N ASN A 109 11.12 42.38 26.82
CA ASN A 109 11.70 41.75 27.96
C ASN A 109 10.59 41.34 28.94
N GLU A 110 10.32 40.05 29.04
CA GLU A 110 9.60 39.55 30.21
C GLU A 110 10.14 38.19 30.62
N GLU A 111 10.98 38.27 31.61
CA GLU A 111 11.47 37.18 32.43
C GLU A 111 10.29 36.36 32.93
N ARG A 112 10.11 35.14 32.43
CA ARG A 112 9.32 34.15 33.11
C ARG A 112 10.25 33.18 33.80
N PRO A 113 10.19 33.03 35.11
CA PRO A 113 11.00 32.08 35.83
C PRO A 113 10.57 30.65 35.46
N HIS A 114 11.49 29.93 34.89
CA HIS A 114 11.37 28.48 34.75
C HIS A 114 11.26 27.83 36.11
N LYS A 115 10.06 27.50 36.51
CA LYS A 115 9.87 26.53 37.59
C LYS A 115 10.04 25.14 37.00
N SER A 116 11.26 24.67 37.01
CA SER A 116 11.53 23.26 36.89
C SER A 116 11.06 22.54 38.13
N ALA A 117 9.84 22.07 38.11
CA ALA A 117 9.37 21.14 39.12
C ALA A 117 9.67 19.71 38.65
N ILE A 118 10.89 19.28 38.83
CA ILE A 118 11.21 17.85 38.82
C ILE A 118 10.84 17.34 40.20
N LYS A 119 9.61 16.93 40.34
CA LYS A 119 9.19 16.23 41.54
C LYS A 119 9.40 14.75 41.34
N GLY A 120 10.33 14.25 42.16
CA GLY A 120 10.84 12.95 42.30
C GLY A 120 9.94 11.77 41.96
N ARG A 121 10.59 10.79 41.34
CA ARG A 121 10.16 9.42 41.27
C ARG A 121 9.88 8.88 42.65
N PRO A 122 8.76 8.23 42.91
CA PRO A 122 8.62 7.42 44.10
C PRO A 122 9.53 6.21 44.01
N THR A 123 10.47 6.12 44.90
CA THR A 123 11.23 4.90 45.16
C THR A 123 10.30 3.94 45.86
N VAL A 124 10.01 2.82 45.20
CA VAL A 124 9.35 1.69 45.83
C VAL A 124 10.42 0.92 46.58
N THR A 125 10.39 0.98 47.88
CA THR A 125 11.18 0.09 48.75
C THR A 125 10.38 -1.17 48.94
N VAL A 126 10.89 -2.28 48.41
CA VAL A 126 10.36 -3.62 48.69
C VAL A 126 11.13 -4.16 49.89
N GLU A 127 10.45 -4.34 50.98
CA GLU A 127 10.91 -5.18 52.07
C GLU A 127 10.40 -6.61 51.85
#